data_cbdee2f948d44e75f35c92026b0e051e
#
_entry.id   cbdee2f948d44e75f35c92026b0e051e
#
_cell.length_a   1.000
_cell.length_b   1.000
_cell.length_c   1.000
_cell.angle_alpha   90.00
_cell.angle_beta   90.00
_cell.angle_gamma   90.00
#
_symmetry.space_group_name_H-M   'P 1'
#
loop_
_entity.id
_entity.type
_entity.pdbx_description
1 polymer ?
#
loop_
_entity_poly.entity_id
_entity_poly.type
_entity_poly.pdbx_seq_one_letter_code
_entity_poly.pdbx_strand_id
1 'polypeptide(L)'
;MNNEIYRRVKEFKRKYPMTIAFRLRAHAKIASKFIGSDEEIKYVFVAQKNYQSYEIINTNIIVLTDKRLVVATKRLVFGYFLKVITPDMFNDLTIKQGPIWGKVIIDTVKEEVILSNIDRNALAEIDDNITMTMIEEKKEY
;
A
#
# COMPACT_ATOMS: atom_id res chain seq x y z
N MET A 1 -0.84 2.96 21.48
CA MET A 1 -0.49 2.47 20.14
C MET A 1 -1.76 2.32 19.31
N ASN A 2 -1.72 2.78 18.09
CA ASN A 2 -2.87 2.74 17.20
C ASN A 2 -2.99 1.36 16.54
N ASN A 3 -4.05 0.62 16.86
CA ASN A 3 -4.30 -0.70 16.28
C ASN A 3 -5.15 -0.64 15.01
N GLU A 4 -5.51 0.57 14.57
CA GLU A 4 -6.38 0.73 13.42
C GLU A 4 -5.78 0.15 12.14
N ILE A 5 -4.48 0.37 11.91
CA ILE A 5 -3.82 -0.12 10.70
C ILE A 5 -3.87 -1.64 10.66
N TYR A 6 -3.50 -2.31 11.75
CA TYR A 6 -3.53 -3.77 11.78
C TYR A 6 -4.95 -4.32 11.59
N ARG A 7 -5.94 -3.69 12.20
CA ARG A 7 -7.34 -4.08 12.02
C ARG A 7 -7.76 -3.97 10.55
N ARG A 8 -7.41 -2.87 9.90
CA ARG A 8 -7.75 -2.67 8.49
C ARG A 8 -6.98 -3.63 7.57
N VAL A 9 -5.75 -3.97 7.91
CA VAL A 9 -4.96 -4.97 7.18
C VAL A 9 -5.66 -6.32 7.22
N LYS A 10 -6.12 -6.72 8.41
CA LYS A 10 -6.83 -7.99 8.57
C LYS A 10 -8.14 -8.00 7.79
N GLU A 11 -8.86 -6.90 7.82
CA GLU A 11 -10.10 -6.77 7.05
C GLU A 11 -9.87 -6.89 5.55
N PHE A 12 -8.84 -6.22 5.06
CA PHE A 12 -8.47 -6.31 3.64
C PHE A 12 -8.13 -7.74 3.27
N LYS A 13 -7.30 -8.41 4.05
CA LYS A 13 -6.88 -9.78 3.76
C LYS A 13 -8.05 -10.75 3.81
N ARG A 14 -9.00 -10.51 4.70
CA ARG A 14 -10.22 -11.34 4.78
C ARG A 14 -11.11 -11.13 3.57
N LYS A 15 -11.27 -9.89 3.13
CA LYS A 15 -12.10 -9.54 1.98
C LYS A 15 -11.47 -10.00 0.67
N TYR A 16 -10.14 -9.97 0.60
CA TYR A 16 -9.39 -10.32 -0.61
C TYR A 16 -8.35 -11.38 -0.31
N PRO A 17 -8.81 -12.63 -0.05
CA PRO A 17 -7.92 -13.68 0.49
C PRO A 17 -6.85 -14.19 -0.46
N MET A 18 -6.99 -13.97 -1.77
CA MET A 18 -5.98 -14.40 -2.73
C MET A 18 -4.72 -13.54 -2.70
N THR A 19 -4.78 -12.36 -2.08
CA THR A 19 -3.61 -11.51 -1.92
C THR A 19 -2.53 -12.24 -1.12
N ILE A 20 -1.31 -12.26 -1.64
CA ILE A 20 -0.19 -12.87 -0.95
C ILE A 20 0.43 -11.86 0.00
N ALA A 21 0.38 -12.15 1.30
CA ALA A 21 0.91 -11.25 2.31
C ALA A 21 1.22 -12.02 3.57
N PHE A 22 2.40 -11.74 4.14
CA PHE A 22 2.90 -12.42 5.34
C PHE A 22 3.36 -11.41 6.38
N ARG A 23 3.47 -11.85 7.64
CA ARG A 23 3.99 -11.05 8.75
C ARG A 23 3.23 -9.73 8.92
N LEU A 24 1.91 -9.80 8.80
CA LEU A 24 1.07 -8.60 8.75
C LEU A 24 1.20 -7.73 10.00
N ARG A 25 1.26 -8.35 11.18
CA ARG A 25 1.38 -7.61 12.43
C ARG A 25 2.69 -6.82 12.50
N ALA A 26 3.79 -7.45 12.09
CA ALA A 26 5.11 -6.80 12.13
C ALA A 26 5.15 -5.59 11.21
N HIS A 27 4.64 -5.74 9.97
CA HIS A 27 4.62 -4.64 9.00
C HIS A 27 3.68 -3.54 9.44
N ALA A 28 2.51 -3.89 9.97
CA ALA A 28 1.55 -2.91 10.46
C ALA A 28 2.12 -2.08 11.61
N LYS A 29 2.93 -2.70 12.47
CA LYS A 29 3.58 -2.00 13.56
C LYS A 29 4.55 -0.94 13.05
N ILE A 30 5.29 -1.24 11.98
CA ILE A 30 6.17 -0.26 11.35
C ILE A 30 5.35 0.90 10.78
N ALA A 31 4.31 0.60 10.00
CA ALA A 31 3.46 1.64 9.42
C ALA A 31 2.88 2.55 10.50
N SER A 32 2.42 1.96 11.62
CA SER A 32 1.79 2.72 12.72
C SER A 32 2.73 3.75 13.33
N LYS A 33 4.03 3.49 13.32
CA LYS A 33 5.01 4.44 13.89
C LYS A 33 5.13 5.73 13.09
N PHE A 34 4.78 5.69 11.81
CA PHE A 34 5.02 6.80 10.90
C PHE A 34 3.76 7.55 10.48
N ILE A 35 2.58 7.08 10.91
CA ILE A 35 1.34 7.78 10.63
C ILE A 35 1.07 8.73 11.78
N GLY A 36 0.95 10.03 11.47
CA GLY A 36 0.70 11.05 12.48
C GLY A 36 -0.70 10.98 13.05
N SER A 37 -0.86 11.46 14.28
CA SER A 37 -2.17 11.48 14.93
C SER A 37 -3.13 12.45 14.25
N ASP A 38 -2.60 13.39 13.48
CA ASP A 38 -3.39 14.37 12.72
C ASP A 38 -3.73 13.89 11.31
N GLU A 39 -3.29 12.70 10.94
CA GLU A 39 -3.60 12.12 9.64
C GLU A 39 -4.83 11.21 9.73
N GLU A 40 -5.73 11.38 8.77
CA GLU A 40 -6.88 10.48 8.65
C GLU A 40 -6.55 9.33 7.72
N ILE A 41 -6.71 8.09 8.18
CA ILE A 41 -6.47 6.92 7.37
C ILE A 41 -7.66 6.71 6.43
N LYS A 42 -7.42 6.84 5.13
CA LYS A 42 -8.45 6.68 4.11
C LYS A 42 -8.58 5.25 3.63
N TYR A 43 -7.46 4.53 3.50
CA TYR A 43 -7.47 3.17 2.97
C TYR A 43 -6.20 2.45 3.36
N VAL A 44 -6.29 1.13 3.55
CA VAL A 44 -5.13 0.29 3.87
C VAL A 44 -5.22 -0.98 3.04
N PHE A 45 -4.11 -1.36 2.40
CA PHE A 45 -4.05 -2.64 1.73
C PHE A 45 -2.65 -3.23 1.85
N VAL A 46 -2.49 -4.46 1.40
CA VAL A 46 -1.20 -5.16 1.45
C VAL A 46 -0.86 -5.70 0.08
N ALA A 47 0.43 -5.80 -0.20
CA ALA A 47 0.93 -6.31 -1.46
C ALA A 47 2.37 -6.74 -1.32
N GLN A 48 2.89 -7.42 -2.36
CA GLN A 48 4.31 -7.69 -2.46
C GLN A 48 4.93 -6.56 -3.27
N LYS A 49 6.01 -5.96 -2.76
CA LYS A 49 6.74 -4.94 -3.52
C LYS A 49 7.92 -5.62 -4.20
N ASN A 50 7.70 -6.12 -5.40
CA ASN A 50 8.74 -6.82 -6.13
C ASN A 50 8.52 -6.65 -7.63
N TYR A 51 9.58 -6.88 -8.40
CA TYR A 51 9.53 -6.85 -9.85
C TYR A 51 9.17 -8.22 -10.43
N GLN A 52 9.28 -9.26 -9.62
CA GLN A 52 9.06 -10.64 -10.06
C GLN A 52 8.14 -11.32 -9.05
N SER A 53 7.09 -11.94 -9.56
CA SER A 53 6.02 -12.47 -8.72
C SER A 53 6.45 -13.62 -7.79
N TYR A 54 7.61 -14.23 -8.04
CA TYR A 54 8.09 -15.28 -7.14
C TYR A 54 8.78 -14.75 -5.87
N GLU A 55 9.00 -13.45 -5.75
CA GLU A 55 9.61 -12.84 -4.57
C GLU A 55 8.55 -12.62 -3.49
N ILE A 56 8.02 -13.70 -2.95
CA ILE A 56 6.83 -13.65 -2.08
C ILE A 56 7.09 -13.17 -0.65
N ILE A 57 8.36 -12.94 -0.29
CA ILE A 57 8.70 -12.51 1.07
C ILE A 57 8.70 -11.00 1.26
N ASN A 58 8.48 -10.23 0.20
CA ASN A 58 8.56 -8.78 0.24
C ASN A 58 7.19 -8.11 0.48
N THR A 59 6.49 -8.56 1.52
CA THR A 59 5.20 -7.98 1.87
C THR A 59 5.35 -6.56 2.38
N ASN A 60 4.50 -5.68 1.90
CA ASN A 60 4.41 -4.29 2.35
C ASN A 60 2.99 -3.96 2.77
N ILE A 61 2.86 -3.11 3.77
CA ILE A 61 1.60 -2.50 4.13
C ILE A 61 1.55 -1.12 3.47
N ILE A 62 0.47 -0.84 2.79
CA ILE A 62 0.27 0.44 2.12
C ILE A 62 -0.86 1.18 2.83
N VAL A 63 -0.56 2.36 3.35
CA VAL A 63 -1.52 3.18 4.09
C VAL A 63 -1.72 4.47 3.32
N LEU A 64 -2.96 4.72 2.94
CA LEU A 64 -3.36 5.97 2.29
C LEU A 64 -4.00 6.86 3.35
N THR A 65 -3.45 8.05 3.54
CA THR A 65 -4.02 9.04 4.44
C THR A 65 -4.52 10.23 3.64
N ASP A 66 -5.10 11.19 4.33
CA ASP A 66 -5.53 12.45 3.71
C ASP A 66 -4.34 13.32 3.25
N LYS A 67 -3.10 12.92 3.56
CA LYS A 67 -1.90 13.71 3.23
C LYS A 67 -0.92 13.01 2.32
N ARG A 68 -0.87 11.67 2.34
CA ARG A 68 0.19 10.94 1.63
C ARG A 68 -0.13 9.44 1.54
N LEU A 69 0.68 8.77 0.76
CA LEU A 69 0.68 7.31 0.69
C LEU A 69 1.97 6.81 1.33
N VAL A 70 1.84 5.89 2.28
CA VAL A 70 2.99 5.32 3.00
C VAL A 70 3.09 3.85 2.66
N VAL A 71 4.28 3.42 2.21
CA VAL A 71 4.58 2.02 1.92
C VAL A 71 5.61 1.57 2.94
N ALA A 72 5.25 0.61 3.78
CA ALA A 72 6.09 0.20 4.90
C ALA A 72 6.28 -1.31 4.95
N THR A 73 7.49 -1.74 5.28
CA THR A 73 7.77 -3.15 5.51
C THR A 73 8.82 -3.28 6.61
N LYS A 74 8.64 -4.30 7.46
CA LYS A 74 9.65 -4.67 8.42
C LYS A 74 10.61 -5.66 7.77
N ARG A 75 11.91 -5.35 7.79
CA ARG A 75 12.90 -6.24 7.23
C ARG A 75 12.99 -7.52 8.05
N LEU A 76 13.43 -8.58 7.40
CA LEU A 76 13.44 -9.91 8.02
C LEU A 76 14.38 -9.99 9.22
N VAL A 77 15.54 -9.35 9.16
CA VAL A 77 16.54 -9.42 10.21
C VAL A 77 16.65 -8.11 10.99
N PHE A 78 16.98 -7.02 10.31
CA PHE A 78 17.14 -5.71 10.94
C PHE A 78 16.34 -4.64 10.22
N GLY A 79 15.75 -3.73 11.03
CA GLY A 79 15.21 -2.48 10.50
C GLY A 79 13.96 -2.63 9.67
N TYR A 80 13.75 -1.64 8.83
CA TYR A 80 12.52 -1.53 8.03
C TYR A 80 12.80 -0.73 6.76
N PHE A 81 11.87 -0.81 5.80
CA PHE A 81 11.83 0.10 4.67
C PHE A 81 10.57 0.94 4.77
N LEU A 82 10.71 2.21 4.43
CA LEU A 82 9.60 3.14 4.40
C LEU A 82 9.73 4.01 3.16
N LYS A 83 8.64 4.10 2.40
CA LYS A 83 8.55 4.99 1.26
C LYS A 83 7.31 5.85 1.42
N VAL A 84 7.48 7.14 1.21
CA VAL A 84 6.37 8.10 1.31
C VAL A 84 6.17 8.73 -0.07
N ILE A 85 4.92 8.74 -0.52
CA ILE A 85 4.53 9.36 -1.78
C ILE A 85 3.53 10.45 -1.45
N THR A 86 3.96 11.70 -1.60
CA THR A 86 3.08 12.85 -1.41
C THR A 86 2.32 13.14 -2.71
N PRO A 87 1.20 13.86 -2.65
CA PRO A 87 0.41 14.12 -3.87
C PRO A 87 1.19 14.82 -4.98
N ASP A 88 2.13 15.69 -4.64
CA ASP A 88 2.96 16.36 -5.65
C ASP A 88 3.95 15.44 -6.34
N MET A 89 4.26 14.29 -5.74
CA MET A 89 5.14 13.28 -6.33
C MET A 89 4.39 12.30 -7.23
N PHE A 90 3.08 12.19 -7.04
CA PHE A 90 2.25 11.21 -7.75
C PHE A 90 1.97 11.69 -9.18
N ASN A 91 2.29 10.85 -10.16
CA ASN A 91 1.99 11.13 -11.57
C ASN A 91 0.79 10.33 -12.06
N ASP A 92 0.83 9.01 -11.91
CA ASP A 92 -0.18 8.15 -12.51
C ASP A 92 -0.22 6.79 -11.79
N LEU A 93 -1.30 6.07 -12.01
CA LEU A 93 -1.49 4.72 -11.47
C LEU A 93 -1.96 3.81 -12.58
N THR A 94 -1.27 2.69 -12.77
CA THR A 94 -1.62 1.70 -13.77
C THR A 94 -1.98 0.39 -13.08
N ILE A 95 -3.06 -0.22 -13.54
CA ILE A 95 -3.52 -1.52 -13.06
C ILE A 95 -3.25 -2.56 -14.14
N LYS A 96 -2.63 -3.68 -13.74
CA LYS A 96 -2.47 -4.84 -14.62
C LYS A 96 -3.14 -6.04 -13.95
N GLN A 97 -4.17 -6.57 -14.58
CA GLN A 97 -4.96 -7.66 -14.02
C GLN A 97 -4.63 -8.98 -14.70
N GLY A 98 -4.33 -10.00 -13.88
CA GLY A 98 -4.16 -11.37 -14.33
C GLY A 98 -5.36 -12.23 -13.96
N PRO A 99 -5.25 -13.55 -14.12
CA PRO A 99 -6.38 -14.43 -13.84
C PRO A 99 -6.70 -14.58 -12.35
N ILE A 100 -5.71 -14.44 -11.48
CA ILE A 100 -5.88 -14.57 -10.02
C ILE A 100 -5.40 -13.31 -9.32
N TRP A 101 -4.23 -12.82 -9.69
CA TRP A 101 -3.58 -11.68 -9.07
C TRP A 101 -3.44 -10.54 -10.06
N GLY A 102 -3.16 -9.36 -9.51
CA GLY A 102 -2.85 -8.20 -10.31
C GLY A 102 -1.76 -7.37 -9.68
N LYS A 103 -1.40 -6.32 -10.40
CA LYS A 103 -0.35 -5.37 -10.00
C LYS A 103 -0.91 -3.96 -10.01
N VAL A 104 -0.45 -3.18 -9.07
CA VAL A 104 -0.67 -1.73 -9.06
C VAL A 104 0.69 -1.09 -9.25
N ILE A 105 0.82 -0.28 -10.28
CA ILE A 105 2.07 0.41 -10.60
C ILE A 105 1.83 1.90 -10.37
N ILE A 106 2.54 2.46 -9.38
CA ILE A 106 2.42 3.87 -9.05
C ILE A 106 3.62 4.59 -9.63
N ASP A 107 3.36 5.45 -10.61
CA ASP A 107 4.40 6.27 -11.22
C ASP A 107 4.55 7.55 -10.42
N THR A 108 5.77 7.84 -10.01
CA THR A 108 6.09 9.04 -9.26
C THR A 108 7.19 9.83 -9.98
N VAL A 109 7.45 11.04 -9.53
CA VAL A 109 8.51 11.87 -10.10
C VAL A 109 9.90 11.28 -9.94
N LYS A 110 10.06 10.30 -9.04
CA LYS A 110 11.36 9.68 -8.77
C LYS A 110 11.49 8.28 -9.36
N GLU A 111 10.42 7.49 -9.31
CA GLU A 111 10.49 6.07 -9.66
C GLU A 111 9.10 5.49 -9.82
N GLU A 112 9.04 4.27 -10.34
CA GLU A 112 7.82 3.48 -10.28
C GLU A 112 7.84 2.60 -9.05
N VAL A 113 6.70 2.52 -8.36
CA VAL A 113 6.51 1.60 -7.25
C VAL A 113 5.58 0.49 -7.73
N ILE A 114 6.08 -0.74 -7.76
CA ILE A 114 5.32 -1.89 -8.27
C ILE A 114 4.85 -2.73 -7.10
N LEU A 115 3.53 -2.84 -6.96
CA LEU A 115 2.87 -3.61 -5.92
C LEU A 115 2.15 -4.77 -6.58
N SER A 116 2.55 -6.00 -6.23
CA SER A 116 2.11 -7.19 -6.95
C SER A 116 1.47 -8.23 -6.03
N ASN A 117 1.01 -9.32 -6.64
CA ASN A 117 0.39 -10.46 -5.95
C ASN A 117 -0.83 -10.05 -5.13
N ILE A 118 -1.59 -9.10 -5.65
CA ILE A 118 -2.82 -8.60 -5.06
C ILE A 118 -3.99 -9.38 -5.66
N ASP A 119 -4.95 -9.76 -4.82
CA ASP A 119 -6.19 -10.37 -5.29
C ASP A 119 -6.80 -9.49 -6.38
N ARG A 120 -7.09 -10.05 -7.55
CA ARG A 120 -7.61 -9.28 -8.69
C ARG A 120 -8.89 -8.51 -8.33
N ASN A 121 -9.67 -9.02 -7.40
CA ASN A 121 -10.93 -8.39 -7.03
C ASN A 121 -10.75 -7.12 -6.21
N ALA A 122 -9.53 -6.86 -5.71
CA ALA A 122 -9.23 -5.65 -4.94
C ALA A 122 -8.79 -4.49 -5.82
N LEU A 123 -8.40 -4.74 -7.07
CA LEU A 123 -7.74 -3.74 -7.90
C LEU A 123 -8.59 -2.49 -8.13
N ALA A 124 -9.88 -2.65 -8.39
CA ALA A 124 -10.76 -1.50 -8.62
C ALA A 124 -10.88 -0.64 -7.37
N GLU A 125 -11.01 -1.26 -6.21
CA GLU A 125 -11.11 -0.54 -4.94
C GLU A 125 -9.83 0.23 -4.63
N ILE A 126 -8.67 -0.38 -4.87
CA ILE A 126 -7.37 0.27 -4.67
C ILE A 126 -7.23 1.47 -5.60
N ASP A 127 -7.53 1.28 -6.88
CA ASP A 127 -7.46 2.35 -7.87
C ASP A 127 -8.34 3.53 -7.47
N ASP A 128 -9.59 3.26 -7.14
CA ASP A 128 -10.54 4.32 -6.77
C ASP A 128 -10.04 5.11 -5.57
N ASN A 129 -9.59 4.44 -4.53
CA ASN A 129 -9.15 5.12 -3.31
C ASN A 129 -7.91 5.97 -3.54
N ILE A 130 -6.89 5.42 -4.21
CA ILE A 130 -5.64 6.14 -4.42
C ILE A 130 -5.85 7.31 -5.37
N THR A 131 -6.51 7.07 -6.50
CA THR A 131 -6.68 8.09 -7.53
C THR A 131 -7.50 9.25 -7.02
N MET A 132 -8.62 8.98 -6.37
CA MET A 132 -9.47 10.05 -5.86
C MET A 132 -8.76 10.87 -4.80
N THR A 133 -8.10 10.22 -3.84
CA THR A 133 -7.42 10.94 -2.78
C THR A 133 -6.25 11.77 -3.31
N MET A 134 -5.45 11.20 -4.22
CA MET A 134 -4.31 11.92 -4.78
C MET A 134 -4.73 13.10 -5.63
N ILE A 135 -5.81 12.99 -6.38
CA ILE A 135 -6.32 14.09 -7.18
C ILE A 135 -6.82 15.21 -6.27
N GLU A 136 -7.60 14.90 -5.25
CA GLU A 136 -8.12 15.91 -4.33
C GLU A 136 -7.00 16.63 -3.59
N GLU A 137 -6.05 15.88 -3.04
CA GLU A 137 -4.96 16.48 -2.29
C GLU A 137 -4.01 17.28 -3.19
N LYS A 138 -3.82 16.85 -4.43
CA LYS A 138 -2.97 17.56 -5.39
C LYS A 138 -3.51 18.95 -5.71
N LYS A 139 -4.83 19.13 -5.69
CA LYS A 139 -5.46 20.44 -5.94
C LYS A 139 -5.17 21.43 -4.83
N GLU A 140 -4.81 20.95 -3.65
CA GLU A 140 -4.54 21.81 -2.49
C GLU A 140 -3.07 22.21 -2.37
N TYR A 141 -2.21 21.65 -3.21
CA TYR A 141 -0.78 21.97 -3.20
C TYR A 141 -0.46 23.26 -3.96
#